data_69af9194c2cf80fef13871d2fa1988f6
#
_entry.id   69af9194c2cf80fef13871d2fa1988f6
#
_cell.length_a   1.000
_cell.length_b   1.000
_cell.length_c   1.000
_cell.angle_alpha   90.00
_cell.angle_beta   90.00
_cell.angle_gamma   90.00
#
_symmetry.space_group_name_H-M   'P 1'
#
loop_
_entity.id
_entity.type
_entity.pdbx_description
1 polymer ?
#
loop_
_entity_poly.entity_id
_entity_poly.type
_entity_poly.pdbx_seq_one_letter_code
_entity_poly.pdbx_strand_id
1 'polypeptide(L)'
;GSLDLVRDWSFAGDIVDAILKIIENGNSNTYVIGSGIGTSIKTIVKIVFNYFELDYEEFLVLDSSLNRKNNAQKIVSNPSKIHNELGWKTSMALEDLIVRCIEKNYK
;
A
#
# COMPACT_ATOMS: atom_id res chain seq x y z
N GLY A 1 13.88 -5.02 -10.14
CA GLY A 1 14.15 -4.64 -8.77
C GLY A 1 13.98 -5.82 -7.79
N SER A 2 14.09 -5.53 -6.53
CA SER A 2 13.97 -6.54 -5.47
C SER A 2 12.51 -6.76 -5.08
N LEU A 3 12.12 -8.03 -4.91
CA LEU A 3 10.81 -8.42 -4.41
C LEU A 3 10.69 -8.29 -2.89
N ASP A 4 11.81 -8.13 -2.19
CA ASP A 4 11.84 -8.12 -0.72
C ASP A 4 11.57 -6.74 -0.12
N LEU A 5 11.48 -5.71 -0.94
CA LEU A 5 11.18 -4.35 -0.49
C LEU A 5 9.79 -4.31 0.13
N VAL A 6 9.70 -3.73 1.34
CA VAL A 6 8.47 -3.60 2.09
C VAL A 6 8.01 -2.13 2.06
N ARG A 7 6.76 -1.90 1.69
CA ARG A 7 6.15 -0.58 1.64
C ARG A 7 4.76 -0.61 2.26
N ASP A 8 4.27 0.57 2.54
CA ASP A 8 2.91 0.79 3.03
C ASP A 8 2.03 1.14 1.82
N TRP A 9 1.00 0.35 1.60
CA TRP A 9 0.09 0.48 0.45
C TRP A 9 -1.31 0.84 0.94
N SER A 10 -1.91 1.84 0.33
CA SER A 10 -3.24 2.30 0.73
C SER A 10 -4.13 2.59 -0.47
N PHE A 11 -5.45 2.48 -0.25
CA PHE A 11 -6.44 2.89 -1.23
C PHE A 11 -6.48 4.42 -1.31
N ALA A 12 -6.43 4.96 -2.54
CA ALA A 12 -6.42 6.40 -2.77
C ALA A 12 -7.64 7.11 -2.16
N GLY A 13 -8.81 6.46 -2.16
CA GLY A 13 -10.02 6.99 -1.54
C GLY A 13 -9.88 7.19 -0.04
N ASP A 14 -9.16 6.31 0.64
CA ASP A 14 -8.87 6.46 2.08
C ASP A 14 -7.97 7.67 2.35
N ILE A 15 -7.01 7.93 1.46
CA ILE A 15 -6.12 9.09 1.59
C ILE A 15 -6.90 10.39 1.42
N VAL A 16 -7.80 10.45 0.43
CA VAL A 16 -8.68 11.60 0.23
C VAL A 16 -9.56 11.84 1.46
N ASP A 17 -10.11 10.78 2.02
CA ASP A 17 -10.93 10.85 3.23
C ASP A 17 -10.15 11.42 4.42
N ALA A 18 -8.90 11.01 4.57
CA ALA A 18 -8.01 11.55 5.60
C ALA A 18 -7.78 13.06 5.40
N ILE A 19 -7.54 13.49 4.16
CA ILE A 19 -7.32 14.89 3.83
C ILE A 19 -8.56 15.72 4.19
N LEU A 20 -9.76 15.23 3.86
CA LEU A 20 -11.01 15.90 4.19
C LEU A 20 -11.19 16.03 5.71
N LYS A 21 -10.87 15.00 6.47
CA LYS A 21 -10.94 15.06 7.95
C LYS A 21 -9.98 16.09 8.53
N ILE A 22 -8.78 16.19 7.98
CA ILE A 22 -7.80 17.22 8.40
C ILE A 22 -8.35 18.62 8.15
N ILE A 23 -8.91 18.85 6.97
CA ILE A 23 -9.48 20.14 6.60
C ILE A 23 -10.67 20.48 7.50
N GLU A 24 -11.57 19.55 7.74
CA GLU A 24 -12.76 19.74 8.60
C GLU A 24 -12.39 20.04 10.04
N ASN A 25 -11.28 19.44 10.53
CA ASN A 25 -10.83 19.67 11.90
C ASN A 25 -10.29 21.09 12.12
N GLY A 26 -9.74 21.71 11.07
CA GLY A 26 -9.28 23.10 11.11
C GLY A 26 -8.09 23.40 12.01
N ASN A 27 -7.36 22.38 12.49
CA ASN A 27 -6.15 22.60 13.28
C ASN A 27 -4.91 22.74 12.37
N SER A 28 -3.79 23.18 12.97
CA SER A 28 -2.53 23.38 12.25
C SER A 28 -1.57 22.21 12.40
N ASN A 29 -2.05 21.05 12.83
CA ASN A 29 -1.21 19.87 13.04
C ASN A 29 -0.80 19.20 11.74
N THR A 30 0.35 18.53 11.79
CA THR A 30 0.84 17.72 10.71
C THR A 30 0.54 16.25 10.99
N TYR A 31 0.06 15.52 9.97
CA TYR A 31 -0.31 14.13 10.11
C TYR A 31 0.39 13.26 9.08
N VAL A 32 0.76 12.05 9.49
CA VAL A 32 1.20 11.00 8.60
C VAL A 32 -0.04 10.18 8.22
N ILE A 33 -0.24 9.97 6.93
CA ILE A 33 -1.38 9.23 6.40
C ILE A 33 -0.87 7.95 5.76
N GLY A 34 -1.36 6.81 6.19
CA GLY A 34 -1.00 5.51 5.67
C GLY A 34 -1.73 4.40 6.40
N SER A 35 -1.49 3.16 6.00
CA SER A 35 -2.14 2.00 6.62
C SER A 35 -1.48 1.58 7.94
N GLY A 36 -0.18 1.85 8.08
CA GLY A 36 0.61 1.32 9.18
C GLY A 36 1.00 -0.14 9.01
N ILE A 37 0.67 -0.74 7.87
CA ILE A 37 0.96 -2.13 7.57
C ILE A 37 1.97 -2.21 6.43
N GLY A 38 3.09 -2.90 6.67
CA GLY A 38 4.10 -3.13 5.65
C GLY A 38 3.81 -4.40 4.86
N THR A 39 3.91 -4.31 3.54
CA THR A 39 3.73 -5.46 2.66
C THR A 39 4.83 -5.48 1.60
N SER A 40 5.44 -6.64 1.39
CA SER A 40 6.49 -6.80 0.39
C SER A 40 5.90 -6.82 -1.02
N ILE A 41 6.70 -6.40 -2.00
CA ILE A 41 6.33 -6.51 -3.41
C ILE A 41 6.04 -7.97 -3.76
N LYS A 42 6.81 -8.90 -3.21
CA LYS A 42 6.59 -10.34 -3.40
C LYS A 42 5.17 -10.77 -3.01
N THR A 43 4.68 -10.30 -1.86
CA THR A 43 3.32 -10.62 -1.41
C THR A 43 2.27 -10.09 -2.38
N ILE A 44 2.45 -8.85 -2.88
CA ILE A 44 1.53 -8.26 -3.86
C ILE A 44 1.52 -9.09 -5.15
N VAL A 45 2.70 -9.46 -5.65
CA VAL A 45 2.84 -10.30 -6.85
C VAL A 45 2.11 -11.63 -6.66
N LYS A 46 2.30 -12.28 -5.51
CA LYS A 46 1.61 -13.53 -5.20
C LYS A 46 0.09 -13.37 -5.20
N ILE A 47 -0.44 -12.31 -4.62
CA ILE A 47 -1.88 -12.06 -4.58
C ILE A 47 -2.44 -11.93 -5.99
N VAL A 48 -1.77 -11.16 -6.85
CA VAL A 48 -2.21 -10.95 -8.24
C VAL A 48 -2.20 -12.28 -9.02
N PHE A 49 -1.10 -13.01 -8.97
CA PHE A 49 -0.99 -14.28 -9.72
C PHE A 49 -1.93 -15.35 -9.18
N ASN A 50 -2.13 -15.41 -7.86
CA ASN A 50 -3.09 -16.35 -7.26
C ASN A 50 -4.53 -16.05 -7.68
N TYR A 51 -4.88 -14.79 -7.90
CA TYR A 51 -6.20 -14.42 -8.41
C TYR A 51 -6.47 -15.09 -9.78
N PHE A 52 -5.46 -15.20 -10.61
CA PHE A 52 -5.55 -15.84 -11.93
C PHE A 52 -5.18 -17.32 -11.90
N GLU A 53 -4.97 -17.90 -10.73
CA GLU A 53 -4.57 -19.31 -10.55
C GLU A 53 -3.24 -19.63 -11.26
N LEU A 54 -2.30 -18.66 -11.25
CA LEU A 54 -0.99 -18.80 -11.87
C LEU A 54 0.12 -18.81 -10.82
N ASP A 55 1.20 -19.50 -11.12
CA ASP A 55 2.42 -19.48 -10.31
C ASP A 55 3.32 -18.34 -10.79
N TYR A 56 3.55 -17.33 -9.92
CA TYR A 56 4.36 -16.17 -10.30
C TYR A 56 5.80 -16.53 -10.66
N GLU A 57 6.34 -17.62 -10.10
CA GLU A 57 7.72 -18.04 -10.38
C GLU A 57 7.93 -18.44 -11.83
N GLU A 58 6.88 -18.88 -12.53
CA GLU A 58 6.94 -19.21 -13.94
C GLU A 58 7.01 -18.00 -14.87
N PHE A 59 6.54 -16.84 -14.41
CA PHE A 59 6.37 -15.67 -15.26
C PHE A 59 7.29 -14.51 -14.89
N LEU A 60 7.86 -14.52 -13.67
CA LEU A 60 8.59 -13.39 -13.14
C LEU A 60 10.09 -13.52 -13.40
N VAL A 61 10.69 -12.45 -13.92
CA VAL A 61 12.13 -12.35 -14.10
C VAL A 61 12.64 -11.19 -13.24
N LEU A 62 13.62 -11.48 -12.38
CA LEU A 62 14.28 -10.46 -11.57
C LEU A 62 15.48 -9.90 -12.34
N ASP A 63 15.51 -8.59 -12.49
CA ASP A 63 16.62 -7.88 -13.11
C ASP A 63 17.33 -7.03 -12.04
N SER A 64 18.50 -7.50 -11.61
CA SER A 64 19.30 -6.82 -10.59
C SER A 64 19.78 -5.43 -11.01
N SER A 65 19.87 -5.17 -12.33
CA SER A 65 20.25 -3.85 -12.85
C SER A 65 19.22 -2.78 -12.50
N LEU A 66 17.98 -3.16 -12.17
CA LEU A 66 16.91 -2.25 -11.77
C LEU A 66 16.91 -1.94 -10.28
N ASN A 67 17.76 -2.61 -9.49
CA ASN A 67 17.86 -2.33 -8.07
C ASN A 67 18.48 -0.94 -7.86
N ARG A 68 17.81 -0.14 -7.03
CA ARG A 68 18.29 1.21 -6.72
C ARG A 68 19.28 1.15 -5.55
N LYS A 69 20.38 1.90 -5.68
CA LYS A 69 21.30 2.12 -4.56
C LYS A 69 20.58 2.92 -3.48
N ASN A 70 20.86 2.62 -2.23
CA ASN A 70 20.31 3.32 -1.06
C ASN A 70 18.78 3.22 -0.93
N ASN A 71 18.17 2.26 -1.60
CA ASN A 71 16.74 2.02 -1.43
C ASN A 71 16.50 1.35 -0.07
N ALA A 72 15.70 1.98 0.78
CA ALA A 72 15.39 1.41 2.09
C ALA A 72 14.64 0.08 1.94
N GLN A 73 15.06 -0.93 2.70
CA GLN A 73 14.44 -2.26 2.68
C GLN A 73 12.99 -2.22 3.14
N LYS A 74 12.68 -1.36 4.11
CA LYS A 74 11.34 -1.26 4.70
C LYS A 74 11.00 0.20 4.96
N ILE A 75 9.88 0.64 4.40
CA ILE A 75 9.29 1.95 4.69
C ILE A 75 7.81 1.72 4.98
N VAL A 76 7.41 1.98 6.22
CA VAL A 76 6.04 1.81 6.68
C VAL A 76 5.65 3.02 7.51
N SER A 77 4.45 3.54 7.29
CA SER A 77 3.95 4.70 8.03
C SER A 77 3.60 4.33 9.47
N ASN A 78 3.58 5.35 10.33
CA ASN A 78 2.95 5.25 11.64
C ASN A 78 1.79 6.26 11.69
N PRO A 79 0.55 5.83 11.42
CA PRO A 79 -0.61 6.72 11.37
C PRO A 79 -1.29 6.90 12.72
N SER A 80 -0.64 6.56 13.83
CA SER A 80 -1.29 6.59 15.15
C SER A 80 -1.83 7.97 15.53
N LYS A 81 -1.15 9.05 15.16
CA LYS A 81 -1.59 10.40 15.49
C LYS A 81 -2.93 10.74 14.83
N ILE A 82 -3.08 10.52 13.53
CA ILE A 82 -4.34 10.80 12.83
C ILE A 82 -5.46 9.89 13.32
N HIS A 83 -5.13 8.63 13.62
CA HIS A 83 -6.09 7.68 14.17
C HIS A 83 -6.60 8.17 15.54
N ASN A 84 -5.69 8.53 16.44
CA ASN A 84 -6.05 8.91 17.80
C ASN A 84 -6.75 10.26 17.87
N GLU A 85 -6.36 11.24 17.06
CA GLU A 85 -6.89 12.60 17.10
C GLU A 85 -8.13 12.79 16.23
N LEU A 86 -8.19 12.17 15.05
CA LEU A 86 -9.27 12.36 14.08
C LEU A 86 -10.11 11.11 13.82
N GLY A 87 -9.75 9.99 14.42
CA GLY A 87 -10.49 8.73 14.24
C GLY A 87 -10.34 8.11 12.86
N TRP A 88 -9.39 8.58 12.06
CA TRP A 88 -9.19 8.04 10.71
C TRP A 88 -8.36 6.77 10.72
N LYS A 89 -8.77 5.82 9.90
CA LYS A 89 -7.98 4.62 9.56
C LYS A 89 -8.35 4.17 8.15
N THR A 90 -7.52 3.29 7.56
CA THR A 90 -7.85 2.72 6.26
C THR A 90 -9.11 1.85 6.35
N SER A 91 -9.92 1.88 5.30
CA SER A 91 -11.19 1.14 5.23
C SER A 91 -11.06 -0.22 4.56
N MET A 92 -9.99 -0.43 3.81
CA MET A 92 -9.85 -1.57 2.92
C MET A 92 -8.54 -2.32 3.16
N ALA A 93 -8.62 -3.63 3.37
CA ALA A 93 -7.44 -4.49 3.43
C ALA A 93 -6.74 -4.53 2.06
N LEU A 94 -5.43 -4.67 2.06
CA LEU A 94 -4.64 -4.63 0.82
C LEU A 94 -5.08 -5.70 -0.19
N GLU A 95 -5.39 -6.90 0.26
CA GLU A 95 -5.85 -7.97 -0.63
C GLU A 95 -7.13 -7.57 -1.36
N ASP A 96 -8.10 -7.00 -0.65
CA ASP A 96 -9.35 -6.52 -1.25
C ASP A 96 -9.10 -5.37 -2.22
N LEU A 97 -8.17 -4.48 -1.89
CA LEU A 97 -7.77 -3.40 -2.76
C LEU A 97 -7.18 -3.93 -4.06
N ILE A 98 -6.30 -4.91 -3.99
CA ILE A 98 -5.68 -5.51 -5.18
C ILE A 98 -6.73 -6.18 -6.05
N VAL A 99 -7.62 -6.97 -5.46
CA VAL A 99 -8.72 -7.63 -6.20
C VAL A 99 -9.60 -6.60 -6.89
N ARG A 100 -9.95 -5.52 -6.21
CA ARG A 100 -10.75 -4.44 -6.80
C ARG A 100 -10.05 -3.79 -7.98
N CYS A 101 -8.74 -3.56 -7.89
CA CYS A 101 -7.96 -3.00 -8.99
C CYS A 101 -7.95 -3.95 -10.20
N ILE A 102 -7.79 -5.25 -9.97
CA ILE A 102 -7.82 -6.26 -11.03
C ILE A 102 -9.19 -6.24 -11.71
N GLU A 103 -10.27 -6.33 -10.96
CA GLU A 103 -11.62 -6.39 -11.50
C GLU A 103 -11.97 -5.14 -12.30
N LYS A 104 -11.54 -3.97 -11.85
CA LYS A 104 -11.79 -2.72 -12.55
C LYS A 104 -11.05 -2.64 -13.90
N ASN A 105 -9.86 -3.23 -14.00
CA ASN A 105 -9.04 -3.13 -15.20
C ASN A 105 -9.26 -4.25 -16.22
N TYR A 106 -9.90 -5.34 -15.81
CA TYR A 106 -10.10 -6.53 -16.65
C TYR A 106 -11.55 -6.76 -17.07
N LYS A 107 -12.47 -5.91 -16.66
CA LYS A 107 -13.89 -6.04 -17.03
C LYS A 107 -14.39 -4.91 -17.90
#